data_5f795087d862c83dbcc1d59f280eaa71
#
_entry.id   5f795087d862c83dbcc1d59f280eaa71
#
_cell.length_a   1.000
_cell.length_b   1.000
_cell.length_c   1.000
_cell.angle_alpha   90.00
_cell.angle_beta   90.00
_cell.angle_gamma   90.00
#
_symmetry.space_group_name_H-M   'P 1'
#
loop_
_entity.id
_entity.type
_entity.pdbx_description
1 polymer ?
#
loop_
_entity_poly.entity_id
_entity_poly.type
_entity_poly.pdbx_seq_one_letter_code
_entity_poly.pdbx_strand_id
1 'polypeptide(L)'
;MSKLTKNQKAVEAKYDSTKAYGLAEACELLKEITYTKFDSSVELHTNLGVDPRKANQMIRGVVTLPAGTGKVTRVLVLCTPDKENEAKEAGADYVGLDNYIDQIKNGWTDVDVIICTPSVMAKVGAIGRILGPRGLMPNPKTGTVTMEVGNAVKEVKAGKIDFKVDKTGIIHAAIGKVSFTPEQIADNARAMISAILKLKPQALKGTYLKGAHICSTMSPSLKLDIKAFTTGAEK
;
A
#
# COMPACT_ATOMS: atom_id res chain seq x y z
N MET A 1 26.04 11.32 17.87
CA MET A 1 25.52 10.21 17.04
C MET A 1 25.46 8.96 17.90
N SER A 2 24.36 8.20 17.87
CA SER A 2 24.27 6.91 18.56
C SER A 2 25.24 5.91 17.92
N LYS A 3 25.83 5.00 18.71
CA LYS A 3 26.70 3.95 18.19
C LYS A 3 25.87 2.98 17.36
N LEU A 4 26.32 2.69 16.13
CA LEU A 4 25.71 1.69 15.26
C LEU A 4 25.77 0.30 15.91
N THR A 5 24.70 -0.45 15.76
CA THR A 5 24.65 -1.85 16.21
C THR A 5 25.55 -2.73 15.34
N LYS A 6 25.88 -3.94 15.81
CA LYS A 6 26.71 -4.88 15.05
C LYS A 6 26.13 -5.19 13.66
N ASN A 7 24.81 -5.39 13.58
CA ASN A 7 24.12 -5.68 12.31
C ASN A 7 24.16 -4.46 11.37
N GLN A 8 23.94 -3.25 11.88
CA GLN A 8 24.00 -2.03 11.07
C GLN A 8 25.38 -1.82 10.48
N LYS A 9 26.46 -2.04 11.25
CA LYS A 9 27.83 -1.96 10.72
C LYS A 9 28.12 -2.96 9.62
N ALA A 10 27.61 -4.19 9.77
CA ALA A 10 27.78 -5.24 8.73
C ALA A 10 27.01 -4.89 7.44
N VAL A 11 25.89 -4.21 7.56
CA VAL A 11 25.08 -3.77 6.41
C VAL A 11 25.68 -2.55 5.75
N GLU A 12 26.18 -1.57 6.52
CA GLU A 12 26.85 -0.36 5.96
C GLU A 12 28.04 -0.69 5.06
N ALA A 13 28.72 -1.79 5.33
CA ALA A 13 29.83 -2.25 4.50
C ALA A 13 29.39 -2.78 3.11
N LYS A 14 28.09 -3.06 2.92
CA LYS A 14 27.55 -3.69 1.71
C LYS A 14 26.92 -2.70 0.73
N TYR A 15 26.58 -1.50 1.15
CA TYR A 15 25.91 -0.52 0.30
C TYR A 15 26.46 0.90 0.51
N ASP A 16 26.32 1.75 -0.49
CA ASP A 16 26.67 3.16 -0.42
C ASP A 16 25.38 4.01 -0.30
N SER A 17 25.24 4.72 0.81
CA SER A 17 24.07 5.57 1.09
C SER A 17 23.94 6.78 0.18
N THR A 18 25.02 7.19 -0.51
CA THR A 18 25.05 8.36 -1.40
C THR A 18 24.68 8.01 -2.83
N LYS A 19 24.86 6.74 -3.23
CA LYS A 19 24.59 6.25 -4.59
C LYS A 19 23.08 6.15 -4.83
N ALA A 20 22.64 6.53 -6.03
CA ALA A 20 21.32 6.19 -6.54
C ALA A 20 21.43 4.89 -7.35
N TYR A 21 20.62 3.90 -7.00
CA TYR A 21 20.65 2.56 -7.59
C TYR A 21 19.56 2.41 -8.65
N GLY A 22 19.83 1.63 -9.70
CA GLY A 22 18.79 1.15 -10.60
C GLY A 22 17.82 0.23 -9.87
N LEU A 23 16.58 0.12 -10.35
CA LEU A 23 15.54 -0.64 -9.65
C LEU A 23 15.90 -2.12 -9.46
N ALA A 24 16.40 -2.78 -10.51
CA ALA A 24 16.81 -4.19 -10.44
C ALA A 24 17.96 -4.40 -9.43
N GLU A 25 19.03 -3.59 -9.55
CA GLU A 25 20.18 -3.60 -8.63
C GLU A 25 19.74 -3.35 -7.17
N ALA A 26 18.83 -2.41 -6.97
CA ALA A 26 18.30 -2.11 -5.64
C ALA A 26 17.51 -3.28 -5.03
N CYS A 27 16.72 -4.01 -5.83
CA CYS A 27 15.95 -5.16 -5.37
C CYS A 27 16.84 -6.35 -4.99
N GLU A 28 17.92 -6.59 -5.73
CA GLU A 28 18.91 -7.62 -5.39
C GLU A 28 19.65 -7.24 -4.11
N LEU A 29 20.20 -6.03 -4.06
CA LEU A 29 20.92 -5.52 -2.90
C LEU A 29 20.05 -5.49 -1.63
N LEU A 30 18.75 -5.19 -1.77
CA LEU A 30 17.81 -5.19 -0.66
C LEU A 30 17.75 -6.53 0.05
N LYS A 31 17.77 -7.64 -0.70
CA LYS A 31 17.77 -9.00 -0.12
C LYS A 31 19.08 -9.30 0.62
N GLU A 32 20.22 -8.81 0.12
CA GLU A 32 21.53 -9.02 0.74
C GLU A 32 21.72 -8.22 2.04
N ILE A 33 21.12 -7.02 2.12
CA ILE A 33 21.22 -6.14 3.29
C ILE A 33 20.17 -6.46 4.36
N THR A 34 19.15 -7.27 4.02
CA THR A 34 18.13 -7.68 4.98
C THR A 34 18.71 -8.70 5.97
N TYR A 35 18.68 -8.38 7.25
CA TYR A 35 19.24 -9.21 8.33
C TYR A 35 18.18 -9.78 9.28
N THR A 36 16.90 -9.57 9.00
CA THR A 36 15.80 -10.07 9.82
C THR A 36 15.63 -11.57 9.66
N LYS A 37 15.22 -12.26 10.74
CA LYS A 37 14.96 -13.70 10.74
C LYS A 37 13.53 -14.07 10.34
N PHE A 38 12.67 -13.07 10.14
CA PHE A 38 11.29 -13.23 9.69
C PHE A 38 11.15 -12.68 8.27
N ASP A 39 10.10 -13.09 7.56
CA ASP A 39 9.79 -12.59 6.22
C ASP A 39 9.32 -11.14 6.30
N SER A 40 10.27 -10.22 6.16
CA SER A 40 10.05 -8.80 6.31
C SER A 40 9.30 -8.21 5.11
N SER A 41 8.52 -7.17 5.37
CA SER A 41 7.84 -6.41 4.31
C SER A 41 8.83 -5.54 3.56
N VAL A 42 8.67 -5.48 2.25
CA VAL A 42 9.38 -4.54 1.37
C VAL A 42 8.47 -3.34 1.15
N GLU A 43 9.00 -2.15 1.42
CA GLU A 43 8.27 -0.89 1.34
C GLU A 43 8.91 0.06 0.34
N LEU A 44 8.06 0.75 -0.41
CA LEU A 44 8.45 1.82 -1.32
C LEU A 44 7.99 3.16 -0.75
N HIS A 45 8.91 4.10 -0.64
CA HIS A 45 8.66 5.45 -0.17
C HIS A 45 8.94 6.44 -1.31
N THR A 46 7.93 7.21 -1.70
CA THR A 46 8.06 8.18 -2.78
C THR A 46 7.83 9.59 -2.24
N ASN A 47 8.85 10.44 -2.37
CA ASN A 47 8.76 11.86 -2.01
C ASN A 47 8.25 12.65 -3.21
N LEU A 48 7.10 13.30 -3.04
CA LEU A 48 6.44 14.08 -4.09
C LEU A 48 6.56 15.58 -3.84
N GLY A 49 6.55 16.34 -4.91
CA GLY A 49 6.59 17.81 -4.87
C GLY A 49 5.23 18.46 -4.64
N VAL A 50 4.30 17.79 -3.94
CA VAL A 50 2.95 18.26 -3.69
C VAL A 50 2.83 18.90 -2.31
N ASP A 51 1.84 19.80 -2.15
CA ASP A 51 1.44 20.35 -0.86
C ASP A 51 0.14 19.68 -0.40
N PRO A 52 0.21 18.74 0.56
CA PRO A 52 -0.95 17.96 1.02
C PRO A 52 -2.01 18.81 1.75
N ARG A 53 -1.67 20.05 2.12
CA ARG A 53 -2.60 21.00 2.76
C ARG A 53 -3.64 21.52 1.77
N LYS A 54 -3.32 21.48 0.47
CA LYS A 54 -4.20 21.91 -0.60
C LYS A 54 -5.02 20.71 -1.08
N ALA A 55 -6.34 20.83 -1.02
CA ALA A 55 -7.26 19.77 -1.41
C ALA A 55 -7.07 19.27 -2.85
N ASN A 56 -6.67 20.18 -3.77
CA ASN A 56 -6.40 19.89 -5.18
C ASN A 56 -5.03 19.22 -5.43
N GLN A 57 -4.18 19.11 -4.41
CA GLN A 57 -2.87 18.43 -4.47
C GLN A 57 -2.83 17.18 -3.59
N MET A 58 -3.93 16.83 -2.94
CA MET A 58 -4.02 15.62 -2.15
C MET A 58 -4.15 14.40 -3.07
N ILE A 59 -3.12 13.55 -3.07
CA ILE A 59 -3.08 12.32 -3.88
C ILE A 59 -3.58 11.17 -3.02
N ARG A 60 -4.54 10.44 -3.57
CA ARG A 60 -5.02 9.16 -3.07
C ARG A 60 -5.40 8.29 -4.25
N GLY A 61 -4.99 7.05 -4.23
CA GLY A 61 -5.29 6.12 -5.31
C GLY A 61 -5.23 4.67 -4.85
N VAL A 62 -5.41 3.81 -5.80
CA VAL A 62 -5.29 2.35 -5.65
C VAL A 62 -4.41 1.81 -6.76
N VAL A 63 -3.75 0.71 -6.48
CA VAL A 63 -2.99 -0.05 -7.46
C VAL A 63 -3.14 -1.53 -7.17
N THR A 64 -3.27 -2.33 -8.22
CA THR A 64 -3.20 -3.78 -8.11
C THR A 64 -1.77 -4.20 -8.42
N LEU A 65 -1.14 -4.87 -7.47
CA LEU A 65 0.24 -5.33 -7.60
C LEU A 65 0.27 -6.63 -8.41
N PRO A 66 1.06 -6.72 -9.50
CA PRO A 66 1.11 -7.92 -10.35
C PRO A 66 1.47 -9.20 -9.60
N ALA A 67 2.44 -9.12 -8.69
CA ALA A 67 2.85 -10.26 -7.87
C ALA A 67 2.10 -10.37 -6.52
N GLY A 68 1.08 -9.52 -6.31
CA GLY A 68 0.37 -9.44 -5.03
C GLY A 68 1.21 -8.80 -3.91
N THR A 69 0.69 -8.85 -2.68
CA THR A 69 1.35 -8.27 -1.50
C THR A 69 2.14 -9.29 -0.66
N GLY A 70 1.98 -10.59 -0.93
CA GLY A 70 2.54 -11.67 -0.10
C GLY A 70 1.89 -11.81 1.28
N LYS A 71 0.78 -11.13 1.52
CA LYS A 71 0.00 -11.22 2.76
C LYS A 71 -1.38 -11.78 2.44
N VAL A 72 -1.83 -12.76 3.23
CA VAL A 72 -3.22 -13.22 3.19
C VAL A 72 -4.10 -12.14 3.82
N THR A 73 -4.88 -11.46 2.99
CA THR A 73 -5.75 -10.35 3.42
C THR A 73 -7.09 -10.90 3.91
N ARG A 74 -7.47 -10.58 5.14
CA ARG A 74 -8.79 -10.93 5.70
C ARG A 74 -9.79 -9.85 5.32
N VAL A 75 -10.79 -10.23 4.55
CA VAL A 75 -11.79 -9.32 3.97
C VAL A 75 -13.12 -9.48 4.69
N LEU A 76 -13.62 -8.38 5.27
CA LEU A 76 -14.98 -8.28 5.78
C LEU A 76 -15.85 -7.55 4.75
N VAL A 77 -16.99 -8.15 4.42
CA VAL A 77 -17.99 -7.55 3.55
C VAL A 77 -19.24 -7.18 4.36
N LEU A 78 -19.55 -5.89 4.38
CA LEU A 78 -20.76 -5.34 4.98
C LEU A 78 -21.78 -5.06 3.87
N CYS A 79 -22.77 -5.94 3.73
CA CYS A 79 -23.78 -5.85 2.67
C CYS A 79 -25.18 -6.22 3.16
N THR A 80 -26.17 -5.97 2.32
CA THR A 80 -27.54 -6.47 2.51
C THR A 80 -27.59 -7.98 2.23
N PRO A 81 -28.58 -8.71 2.79
CA PRO A 81 -28.70 -10.17 2.59
C PRO A 81 -28.66 -10.63 1.14
N ASP A 82 -29.18 -9.80 0.22
CA ASP A 82 -29.20 -10.10 -1.22
C ASP A 82 -27.79 -10.28 -1.83
N LYS A 83 -26.78 -9.63 -1.26
CA LYS A 83 -25.39 -9.64 -1.73
C LYS A 83 -24.46 -10.58 -0.95
N GLU A 84 -24.96 -11.24 0.09
CA GLU A 84 -24.14 -12.12 0.92
C GLU A 84 -23.61 -13.32 0.15
N ASN A 85 -24.44 -13.94 -0.72
CA ASN A 85 -24.03 -15.09 -1.50
C ASN A 85 -22.92 -14.74 -2.47
N GLU A 86 -23.04 -13.59 -3.19
CA GLU A 86 -22.02 -13.07 -4.10
C GLU A 86 -20.69 -12.87 -3.38
N ALA A 87 -20.71 -12.31 -2.17
CA ALA A 87 -19.52 -12.09 -1.36
C ALA A 87 -18.86 -13.38 -0.89
N LYS A 88 -19.65 -14.37 -0.49
CA LYS A 88 -19.16 -15.70 -0.07
C LYS A 88 -18.51 -16.46 -1.23
N GLU A 89 -19.17 -16.47 -2.41
CA GLU A 89 -18.65 -17.09 -3.62
C GLU A 89 -17.34 -16.43 -4.11
N ALA A 90 -17.20 -15.11 -3.91
CA ALA A 90 -15.97 -14.39 -4.22
C ALA A 90 -14.84 -14.68 -3.22
N GLY A 91 -15.11 -15.39 -2.12
CA GLY A 91 -14.12 -15.81 -1.14
C GLY A 91 -13.90 -14.79 -0.01
N ALA A 92 -14.89 -13.96 0.35
CA ALA A 92 -14.80 -13.12 1.53
C ALA A 92 -14.72 -13.97 2.81
N ASP A 93 -13.87 -13.53 3.78
CA ASP A 93 -13.65 -14.29 5.01
C ASP A 93 -14.80 -14.06 6.00
N TYR A 94 -15.36 -12.86 6.00
CA TYR A 94 -16.48 -12.47 6.84
C TYR A 94 -17.53 -11.73 6.02
N VAL A 95 -18.81 -12.14 6.16
CA VAL A 95 -19.91 -11.53 5.41
C VAL A 95 -21.10 -11.34 6.34
N GLY A 96 -21.70 -10.16 6.35
CA GLY A 96 -22.88 -9.83 7.15
C GLY A 96 -23.03 -8.33 7.37
N LEU A 97 -23.92 -7.92 8.26
CA LEU A 97 -24.16 -6.50 8.52
C LEU A 97 -24.19 -6.20 10.03
N ASP A 98 -25.35 -6.33 10.66
CA ASP A 98 -25.57 -5.82 12.02
C ASP A 98 -24.74 -6.56 13.08
N ASN A 99 -24.54 -7.87 12.91
CA ASN A 99 -23.70 -8.69 13.79
C ASN A 99 -22.25 -8.19 13.84
N TYR A 100 -21.67 -7.86 12.68
CA TYR A 100 -20.28 -7.37 12.62
C TYR A 100 -20.15 -5.91 13.05
N ILE A 101 -21.18 -5.10 12.82
CA ILE A 101 -21.22 -3.73 13.34
C ILE A 101 -21.17 -3.74 14.87
N ASP A 102 -21.92 -4.62 15.52
CA ASP A 102 -21.92 -4.72 16.99
C ASP A 102 -20.62 -5.33 17.52
N GLN A 103 -20.03 -6.31 16.84
CA GLN A 103 -18.69 -6.82 17.17
C GLN A 103 -17.63 -5.73 17.08
N ILE A 104 -17.65 -4.89 16.03
CA ILE A 104 -16.72 -3.77 15.87
C ILE A 104 -16.91 -2.73 16.98
N LYS A 105 -18.15 -2.42 17.39
CA LYS A 105 -18.41 -1.56 18.54
C LYS A 105 -17.80 -2.11 19.83
N ASN A 106 -17.82 -3.43 19.99
CA ASN A 106 -17.21 -4.14 21.12
C ASN A 106 -15.68 -4.29 21.01
N GLY A 107 -15.06 -3.70 19.97
CA GLY A 107 -13.61 -3.66 19.81
C GLY A 107 -13.00 -4.69 18.87
N TRP A 108 -13.81 -5.58 18.26
CA TRP A 108 -13.31 -6.53 17.27
C TRP A 108 -12.90 -5.81 15.98
N THR A 109 -11.65 -5.99 15.56
CA THR A 109 -11.08 -5.35 14.37
C THR A 109 -10.07 -6.26 13.67
N ASP A 110 -10.28 -7.57 13.75
CA ASP A 110 -9.38 -8.61 13.26
C ASP A 110 -9.53 -8.83 11.74
N VAL A 111 -9.62 -7.71 11.00
CA VAL A 111 -9.76 -7.65 9.55
C VAL A 111 -8.75 -6.67 8.97
N ASP A 112 -8.36 -6.91 7.73
CA ASP A 112 -7.40 -6.06 7.03
C ASP A 112 -8.08 -5.08 6.06
N VAL A 113 -9.20 -5.49 5.45
CA VAL A 113 -9.99 -4.63 4.54
C VAL A 113 -11.46 -4.83 4.80
N ILE A 114 -12.22 -3.72 4.78
CA ILE A 114 -13.67 -3.72 4.87
C ILE A 114 -14.24 -3.21 3.54
N ILE A 115 -15.08 -4.02 2.91
CA ILE A 115 -15.84 -3.65 1.71
C ILE A 115 -17.30 -3.47 2.13
N CYS A 116 -17.96 -2.47 1.59
CA CYS A 116 -19.38 -2.28 1.87
C CYS A 116 -20.17 -1.83 0.63
N THR A 117 -21.48 -2.09 0.65
CA THR A 117 -22.38 -1.52 -0.33
C THR A 117 -22.77 -0.08 0.06
N PRO A 118 -23.03 0.81 -0.92
CA PRO A 118 -23.42 2.20 -0.62
C PRO A 118 -24.63 2.30 0.29
N SER A 119 -25.58 1.37 0.19
CA SER A 119 -26.82 1.34 1.00
C SER A 119 -26.56 1.21 2.50
N VAL A 120 -25.48 0.54 2.91
CA VAL A 120 -25.15 0.32 4.33
C VAL A 120 -24.18 1.34 4.91
N MET A 121 -23.66 2.27 4.07
CA MET A 121 -22.68 3.28 4.51
C MET A 121 -23.16 4.14 5.68
N ALA A 122 -24.47 4.43 5.77
CA ALA A 122 -25.03 5.18 6.89
C ALA A 122 -24.80 4.46 8.24
N LYS A 123 -24.98 3.13 8.27
CA LYS A 123 -24.71 2.29 9.46
C LYS A 123 -23.20 2.20 9.76
N VAL A 124 -22.39 2.05 8.73
CA VAL A 124 -20.90 1.99 8.85
C VAL A 124 -20.35 3.33 9.34
N GLY A 125 -20.94 4.45 8.94
CA GLY A 125 -20.59 5.78 9.43
C GLY A 125 -20.64 5.93 10.95
N ALA A 126 -21.58 5.24 11.60
CA ALA A 126 -21.71 5.26 13.07
C ALA A 126 -20.48 4.66 13.80
N ILE A 127 -19.79 3.71 13.17
CA ILE A 127 -18.57 3.08 13.70
C ILE A 127 -17.29 3.70 13.16
N GLY A 128 -17.40 4.79 12.38
CA GLY A 128 -16.26 5.49 11.76
C GLY A 128 -15.21 5.98 12.76
N ARG A 129 -15.61 6.27 14.01
CA ARG A 129 -14.67 6.64 15.09
C ARG A 129 -13.71 5.51 15.47
N ILE A 130 -14.11 4.25 15.28
CA ILE A 130 -13.30 3.06 15.57
C ILE A 130 -12.46 2.69 14.33
N LEU A 131 -13.08 2.67 13.16
CA LEU A 131 -12.46 2.25 11.90
C LEU A 131 -11.50 3.30 11.33
N GLY A 132 -11.79 4.60 11.52
CA GLY A 132 -11.00 5.70 10.95
C GLY A 132 -9.53 5.70 11.37
N PRO A 133 -9.19 5.70 12.67
CA PRO A 133 -7.81 5.67 13.14
C PRO A 133 -7.01 4.44 12.71
N ARG A 134 -7.72 3.32 12.45
CA ARG A 134 -7.11 2.06 12.00
C ARG A 134 -6.96 1.95 10.48
N GLY A 135 -7.45 2.93 9.72
CA GLY A 135 -7.44 2.91 8.27
C GLY A 135 -8.42 1.94 7.61
N LEU A 136 -9.32 1.33 8.40
CA LEU A 136 -10.28 0.32 7.94
C LEU A 136 -11.59 0.92 7.37
N MET A 137 -11.74 2.26 7.40
CA MET A 137 -12.97 2.90 6.94
C MET A 137 -13.13 2.78 5.43
N PRO A 138 -14.22 2.14 4.94
CA PRO A 138 -14.48 2.03 3.51
C PRO A 138 -14.58 3.40 2.83
N ASN A 139 -14.07 3.50 1.61
CA ASN A 139 -14.06 4.75 0.86
C ASN A 139 -14.38 4.51 -0.63
N PRO A 140 -15.28 5.29 -1.25
CA PRO A 140 -15.57 5.17 -2.68
C PRO A 140 -14.35 5.37 -3.58
N LYS A 141 -13.42 6.27 -3.20
CA LYS A 141 -12.21 6.56 -3.98
C LYS A 141 -11.22 5.39 -4.04
N THR A 142 -11.29 4.48 -3.08
CA THR A 142 -10.46 3.26 -3.05
C THR A 142 -11.20 2.03 -3.58
N GLY A 143 -12.44 2.22 -4.06
CA GLY A 143 -13.26 1.13 -4.59
C GLY A 143 -13.72 0.12 -3.54
N THR A 144 -13.59 0.45 -2.23
CA THR A 144 -14.09 -0.39 -1.13
C THR A 144 -15.57 -0.14 -0.81
N VAL A 145 -16.18 0.86 -1.44
CA VAL A 145 -17.63 1.10 -1.45
C VAL A 145 -18.14 0.89 -2.87
N THR A 146 -18.76 -0.24 -3.12
CA THR A 146 -19.23 -0.63 -4.47
C THR A 146 -20.48 -1.50 -4.42
N MET A 147 -21.22 -1.51 -5.52
CA MET A 147 -22.33 -2.44 -5.73
C MET A 147 -21.85 -3.82 -6.22
N GLU A 148 -20.68 -3.89 -6.86
CA GLU A 148 -20.04 -5.09 -7.36
C GLU A 148 -19.11 -5.70 -6.30
N VAL A 149 -19.71 -6.30 -5.30
CA VAL A 149 -18.97 -6.81 -4.13
C VAL A 149 -18.02 -7.95 -4.53
N GLY A 150 -18.48 -8.86 -5.40
CA GLY A 150 -17.70 -10.02 -5.84
C GLY A 150 -16.38 -9.62 -6.52
N ASN A 151 -16.42 -8.65 -7.42
CA ASN A 151 -15.23 -8.15 -8.11
C ASN A 151 -14.30 -7.45 -7.15
N ALA A 152 -14.82 -6.62 -6.24
CA ALA A 152 -14.00 -5.92 -5.24
C ALA A 152 -13.25 -6.89 -4.30
N VAL A 153 -13.89 -7.97 -3.86
CA VAL A 153 -13.25 -9.00 -3.02
C VAL A 153 -12.11 -9.68 -3.80
N LYS A 154 -12.35 -10.07 -5.05
CA LYS A 154 -11.32 -10.70 -5.91
C LYS A 154 -10.11 -9.78 -6.11
N GLU A 155 -10.34 -8.50 -6.40
CA GLU A 155 -9.27 -7.51 -6.59
C GLU A 155 -8.44 -7.31 -5.31
N VAL A 156 -9.09 -7.21 -4.15
CA VAL A 156 -8.38 -7.06 -2.86
C VAL A 156 -7.55 -8.31 -2.57
N LYS A 157 -8.09 -9.50 -2.81
CA LYS A 157 -7.34 -10.77 -2.66
C LYS A 157 -6.23 -10.95 -3.70
N ALA A 158 -6.37 -10.35 -4.87
CA ALA A 158 -5.33 -10.31 -5.91
C ALA A 158 -4.18 -9.33 -5.59
N GLY A 159 -4.26 -8.57 -4.49
CA GLY A 159 -3.20 -7.65 -4.08
C GLY A 159 -3.46 -6.19 -4.45
N LYS A 160 -4.71 -5.77 -4.49
CA LYS A 160 -5.06 -4.34 -4.58
C LYS A 160 -4.74 -3.65 -3.26
N ILE A 161 -3.88 -2.63 -3.32
CA ILE A 161 -3.53 -1.78 -2.18
C ILE A 161 -4.01 -0.35 -2.43
N ASP A 162 -4.35 0.35 -1.37
CA ASP A 162 -4.59 1.78 -1.41
C ASP A 162 -3.36 2.55 -0.91
N PHE A 163 -3.18 3.74 -1.44
CA PHE A 163 -2.13 4.65 -0.99
C PHE A 163 -2.64 6.08 -0.90
N LYS A 164 -2.04 6.80 0.00
CA LYS A 164 -2.35 8.21 0.27
C LYS A 164 -1.09 8.97 0.59
N VAL A 165 -1.00 10.21 0.10
CA VAL A 165 0.06 11.13 0.49
C VAL A 165 -0.11 11.51 1.97
N ASP A 166 1.00 11.52 2.72
CA ASP A 166 1.04 11.97 4.10
C ASP A 166 1.10 13.50 4.21
N LYS A 167 1.21 14.04 5.42
CA LYS A 167 1.29 15.48 5.68
C LYS A 167 2.59 16.13 5.18
N THR A 168 3.61 15.33 4.89
CA THR A 168 4.94 15.78 4.43
C THR A 168 5.12 15.66 2.92
N GLY A 169 4.12 15.12 2.19
CA GLY A 169 4.18 14.94 0.75
C GLY A 169 4.79 13.61 0.32
N ILE A 170 4.88 12.64 1.24
CA ILE A 170 5.46 11.32 0.98
C ILE A 170 4.34 10.27 0.89
N ILE A 171 4.49 9.32 -0.01
CA ILE A 171 3.66 8.11 -0.07
C ILE A 171 4.49 6.94 0.45
N HIS A 172 3.90 6.18 1.36
CA HIS A 172 4.44 4.95 1.91
C HIS A 172 3.55 3.78 1.49
N ALA A 173 4.14 2.75 0.85
CA ALA A 173 3.39 1.59 0.39
C ALA A 173 4.20 0.32 0.56
N ALA A 174 3.59 -0.71 1.13
CA ALA A 174 4.15 -2.06 1.15
C ALA A 174 3.91 -2.70 -0.22
N ILE A 175 5.00 -3.06 -0.91
CA ILE A 175 4.98 -3.61 -2.27
C ILE A 175 5.24 -5.10 -2.34
N GLY A 176 5.55 -5.75 -1.24
CA GLY A 176 5.79 -7.19 -1.19
C GLY A 176 6.50 -7.66 0.06
N LYS A 177 7.08 -8.84 -0.04
CA LYS A 177 7.87 -9.50 0.99
C LYS A 177 9.30 -9.78 0.50
N VAL A 178 10.25 -9.95 1.41
CA VAL A 178 11.64 -10.30 1.07
C VAL A 178 11.73 -11.71 0.47
N SER A 179 10.75 -12.58 0.76
CA SER A 179 10.62 -13.91 0.13
C SER A 179 10.37 -13.85 -1.38
N PHE A 180 9.85 -12.74 -1.91
CA PHE A 180 9.63 -12.54 -3.35
C PHE A 180 10.94 -12.55 -4.13
N THR A 181 10.88 -12.89 -5.42
CA THR A 181 12.04 -12.72 -6.31
C THR A 181 12.33 -11.23 -6.54
N PRO A 182 13.60 -10.85 -6.82
CA PRO A 182 13.92 -9.45 -7.13
C PRO A 182 13.08 -8.88 -8.28
N GLU A 183 12.77 -9.71 -9.28
CA GLU A 183 11.92 -9.34 -10.42
C GLU A 183 10.48 -9.00 -9.99
N GLN A 184 9.87 -9.84 -9.13
CA GLN A 184 8.53 -9.59 -8.60
C GLN A 184 8.46 -8.28 -7.78
N ILE A 185 9.50 -8.00 -6.99
CA ILE A 185 9.60 -6.74 -6.25
C ILE A 185 9.74 -5.55 -7.21
N ALA A 186 10.56 -5.70 -8.26
CA ALA A 186 10.75 -4.67 -9.26
C ALA A 186 9.46 -4.38 -10.05
N ASP A 187 8.71 -5.41 -10.45
CA ASP A 187 7.45 -5.25 -11.17
C ASP A 187 6.38 -4.56 -10.31
N ASN A 188 6.28 -4.95 -9.05
CA ASN A 188 5.38 -4.29 -8.09
C ASN A 188 5.78 -2.81 -7.88
N ALA A 189 7.08 -2.52 -7.76
CA ALA A 189 7.58 -1.15 -7.64
C ALA A 189 7.28 -0.32 -8.89
N ARG A 190 7.48 -0.87 -10.11
CA ARG A 190 7.12 -0.22 -11.38
C ARG A 190 5.64 0.09 -11.45
N ALA A 191 4.79 -0.89 -11.13
CA ALA A 191 3.34 -0.71 -11.13
C ALA A 191 2.92 0.43 -10.17
N MET A 192 3.50 0.46 -8.97
CA MET A 192 3.22 1.49 -7.97
C MET A 192 3.67 2.88 -8.43
N ILE A 193 4.90 3.03 -8.92
CA ILE A 193 5.44 4.31 -9.41
C ILE A 193 4.63 4.79 -10.62
N SER A 194 4.27 3.91 -11.54
CA SER A 194 3.44 4.23 -12.72
C SER A 194 2.05 4.72 -12.29
N ALA A 195 1.43 4.09 -11.29
CA ALA A 195 0.14 4.54 -10.75
C ALA A 195 0.25 5.93 -10.11
N ILE A 196 1.32 6.18 -9.36
CA ILE A 196 1.59 7.51 -8.76
C ILE A 196 1.77 8.57 -9.85
N LEU A 197 2.56 8.30 -10.89
CA LEU A 197 2.83 9.23 -11.99
C LEU A 197 1.55 9.60 -12.76
N LYS A 198 0.63 8.65 -12.97
CA LYS A 198 -0.68 8.89 -13.61
C LYS A 198 -1.57 9.84 -12.81
N LEU A 199 -1.39 9.89 -11.49
CA LEU A 199 -2.19 10.74 -10.58
C LEU A 199 -1.59 12.14 -10.39
N LYS A 200 -0.64 12.57 -11.21
CA LYS A 200 -0.04 13.91 -11.13
C LYS A 200 -1.11 14.99 -11.24
N PRO A 201 -1.25 15.87 -10.22
CA PRO A 201 -2.21 16.97 -10.28
C PRO A 201 -1.84 17.98 -11.35
N GLN A 202 -2.82 18.47 -12.12
CA GLN A 202 -2.60 19.52 -13.13
C GLN A 202 -2.14 20.86 -12.51
N ALA A 203 -2.58 21.11 -11.27
CA ALA A 203 -2.22 22.33 -10.55
C ALA A 203 -0.75 22.37 -10.06
N LEU A 204 -0.02 21.26 -10.22
CA LEU A 204 1.36 21.18 -9.75
C LEU A 204 2.32 21.88 -10.72
N LYS A 205 3.04 22.87 -10.21
CA LYS A 205 4.17 23.51 -10.89
C LYS A 205 5.49 22.94 -10.37
N GLY A 206 6.37 22.48 -11.27
CA GLY A 206 7.69 21.96 -10.92
C GLY A 206 7.77 20.43 -10.90
N THR A 207 8.81 19.90 -10.22
CA THR A 207 9.12 18.48 -10.19
C THR A 207 8.12 17.73 -9.32
N TYR A 208 7.44 16.72 -9.91
CA TYR A 208 6.45 15.91 -9.22
C TYR A 208 7.10 14.85 -8.34
N LEU A 209 7.93 13.97 -8.91
CA LEU A 209 8.67 12.94 -8.18
C LEU A 209 10.04 13.51 -7.80
N LYS A 210 10.26 13.78 -6.52
CA LYS A 210 11.51 14.32 -5.98
C LYS A 210 12.51 13.24 -5.62
N GLY A 211 12.02 12.09 -5.19
CA GLY A 211 12.84 10.95 -4.79
C GLY A 211 12.01 9.71 -4.56
N ALA A 212 12.64 8.56 -4.74
CA ALA A 212 12.07 7.26 -4.40
C ALA A 212 13.10 6.44 -3.61
N HIS A 213 12.63 5.71 -2.63
CA HIS A 213 13.46 4.87 -1.76
C HIS A 213 12.76 3.54 -1.55
N ILE A 214 13.54 2.47 -1.52
CA ILE A 214 13.06 1.13 -1.19
C ILE A 214 13.78 0.64 0.06
N CYS A 215 13.07 -0.02 0.94
CA CYS A 215 13.66 -0.62 2.14
C CYS A 215 12.91 -1.89 2.52
N SER A 216 13.53 -2.74 3.33
CA SER A 216 12.84 -3.81 4.05
C SER A 216 12.69 -3.44 5.54
N THR A 217 11.81 -4.14 6.24
CA THR A 217 11.65 -3.92 7.69
C THR A 217 13.00 -4.02 8.39
N MET A 218 13.38 -2.98 9.15
CA MET A 218 14.63 -2.84 9.90
C MET A 218 15.90 -2.60 9.05
N SER A 219 15.85 -2.68 7.70
CA SER A 219 17.00 -2.39 6.85
C SER A 219 17.17 -0.88 6.59
N PRO A 220 18.36 -0.43 6.21
CA PRO A 220 18.52 0.91 5.67
C PRO A 220 17.75 1.06 4.36
N SER A 221 17.42 2.29 4.00
CA SER A 221 16.76 2.61 2.74
C SER A 221 17.77 2.76 1.60
N LEU A 222 17.45 2.19 0.45
CA LEU A 222 18.19 2.36 -0.79
C LEU A 222 17.52 3.43 -1.64
N LYS A 223 18.29 4.41 -2.08
CA LYS A 223 17.82 5.48 -2.96
C LYS A 223 17.73 4.96 -4.39
N LEU A 224 16.57 5.13 -5.03
CA LEU A 224 16.35 4.75 -6.43
C LEU A 224 16.70 5.90 -7.39
N ASP A 225 17.19 5.56 -8.57
CA ASP A 225 17.34 6.54 -9.66
C ASP A 225 15.97 6.84 -10.28
N ILE A 226 15.47 8.04 -9.99
CA ILE A 226 14.17 8.50 -10.48
C ILE A 226 14.16 8.88 -11.95
N LYS A 227 15.34 9.11 -12.57
CA LYS A 227 15.42 9.50 -13.98
C LYS A 227 14.90 8.39 -14.89
N ALA A 228 15.19 7.15 -14.56
CA ALA A 228 14.70 5.98 -15.30
C ALA A 228 13.18 5.95 -15.41
N PHE A 229 12.47 6.33 -14.35
CA PHE A 229 11.00 6.35 -14.33
C PHE A 229 10.40 7.58 -15.00
N THR A 230 11.09 8.71 -15.03
CA THR A 230 10.57 9.97 -15.59
C THR A 230 10.83 10.10 -17.09
N THR A 231 11.90 9.49 -17.61
CA THR A 231 12.26 9.55 -19.03
C THR A 231 11.65 8.42 -19.87
N GLY A 232 10.91 7.49 -19.25
CA GLY A 232 10.26 6.39 -19.95
C GLY A 232 11.23 5.29 -20.43
N ALA A 233 12.47 5.25 -19.92
CA ALA A 233 13.49 4.26 -20.28
C ALA A 233 13.20 2.86 -19.70
N GLU A 234 12.27 2.75 -18.75
CA GLU A 234 11.77 1.48 -18.20
C GLU A 234 10.24 1.36 -18.46
N LYS A 235 9.88 1.18 -19.74
CA LYS A 235 8.53 0.71 -20.13
C LYS A 235 8.48 -0.79 -20.14
#